data_10315109388486b723c0dd638d1abffe
#
_entry.id   10315109388486b723c0dd638d1abffe
#
_cell.length_a   1.000
_cell.length_b   1.000
_cell.length_c   1.000
_cell.angle_alpha   90.00
_cell.angle_beta   90.00
_cell.angle_gamma   90.00
#
_symmetry.space_group_name_H-M   'P 1'
#
loop_
_entity.id
_entity.type
_entity.pdbx_description
1 polymer ?
#
loop_
_entity_poly.entity_id
_entity_poly.type
_entity_poly.pdbx_seq_one_letter_code
_entity_poly.pdbx_strand_id
1 'polypeptide(L)'
;EESENNDNFEIIELTEDTETSEQFDTPKGAVSNGYYVINVTKSEISSTSAYAAIQSALDEAQENATTDLPYKVFVDPGKYSLTQGLRIYSNTYLCLTGVTLTRNKGSNYNMIKVGDSNDTHSGYYYQNITIDGGIWNENGNSNTAIKICHTQNITLMNATLKNCSNSHLMEIAGNNGITIQNCNFADQALSTSAKPYTYEAKIG
;
A
#
# COMPACT_ATOMS: atom_id res chain seq x y z
N GLU A 1 40.36 -61.54 46.48
CA GLU A 1 40.72 -60.12 46.70
C GLU A 1 40.07 -59.30 45.57
N GLU A 2 38.90 -58.78 45.87
CA GLU A 2 38.11 -57.99 44.93
C GLU A 2 38.45 -56.51 45.17
N SER A 3 38.88 -55.83 44.11
CA SER A 3 39.05 -54.37 44.11
C SER A 3 37.79 -53.73 43.60
N GLU A 4 37.06 -53.04 44.51
CA GLU A 4 35.95 -52.16 44.20
C GLU A 4 36.42 -50.94 43.44
N ASN A 5 35.94 -50.77 42.21
CA ASN A 5 36.08 -49.56 41.43
C ASN A 5 34.87 -48.66 41.79
N ASN A 6 35.20 -47.55 42.42
CA ASN A 6 34.24 -46.52 42.82
C ASN A 6 34.19 -45.47 41.70
N ASP A 7 33.29 -45.65 40.72
CA ASP A 7 33.02 -44.65 39.68
C ASP A 7 32.14 -43.54 40.27
N ASN A 8 32.78 -42.44 40.59
CA ASN A 8 32.11 -41.20 40.97
C ASN A 8 31.51 -40.56 39.72
N PHE A 9 30.21 -40.68 39.53
CA PHE A 9 29.47 -39.92 38.52
C PHE A 9 29.23 -38.49 39.06
N GLU A 10 29.94 -37.54 38.50
CA GLU A 10 29.71 -36.12 38.68
C GLU A 10 28.45 -35.72 37.90
N ILE A 11 27.39 -35.37 38.60
CA ILE A 11 26.17 -34.82 37.93
C ILE A 11 26.47 -33.38 37.59
N ILE A 12 26.68 -33.14 36.31
CA ILE A 12 26.74 -31.77 35.77
C ILE A 12 25.27 -31.28 35.67
N GLU A 13 24.87 -30.40 36.59
CA GLU A 13 23.66 -29.60 36.40
C GLU A 13 23.81 -28.73 35.16
N LEU A 14 23.05 -29.08 34.10
CA LEU A 14 22.86 -28.21 32.96
C LEU A 14 22.03 -27.02 33.44
N THR A 15 22.68 -25.90 33.63
CA THR A 15 22.00 -24.62 33.72
C THR A 15 21.25 -24.39 32.44
N GLU A 16 19.93 -24.24 32.50
CA GLU A 16 19.10 -23.80 31.40
C GLU A 16 19.61 -22.43 30.95
N ASP A 17 20.38 -22.42 29.85
CA ASP A 17 20.60 -21.20 29.10
C ASP A 17 19.25 -20.69 28.64
N THR A 18 18.86 -19.55 29.16
CA THR A 18 17.75 -18.77 28.64
C THR A 18 18.09 -18.40 27.21
N GLU A 19 17.66 -19.23 26.26
CA GLU A 19 17.60 -18.84 24.87
C GLU A 19 16.69 -17.62 24.77
N THR A 20 17.30 -16.44 24.66
CA THR A 20 16.62 -15.30 24.10
C THR A 20 16.23 -15.70 22.70
N SER A 21 14.96 -16.06 22.49
CA SER A 21 14.39 -16.27 21.20
C SER A 21 14.55 -14.97 20.41
N GLU A 22 15.58 -14.87 19.59
CA GLU A 22 15.57 -13.94 18.47
C GLU A 22 14.33 -14.30 17.66
N GLN A 23 13.32 -13.47 17.78
CA GLN A 23 12.10 -13.56 16.99
C GLN A 23 12.51 -13.21 15.57
N PHE A 24 12.94 -14.22 14.80
CA PHE A 24 13.06 -14.09 13.36
C PHE A 24 11.67 -13.75 12.85
N ASP A 25 11.47 -12.48 12.46
CA ASP A 25 10.28 -12.06 11.74
C ASP A 25 10.13 -12.98 10.54
N THR A 26 9.17 -13.89 10.60
CA THR A 26 8.81 -14.73 9.45
C THR A 26 8.37 -13.78 8.34
N PRO A 27 8.96 -13.86 7.14
CA PRO A 27 8.60 -12.98 6.04
C PRO A 27 7.09 -13.01 5.84
N LYS A 28 6.43 -11.83 5.85
CA LYS A 28 4.96 -11.72 5.69
C LYS A 28 4.45 -12.22 4.35
N GLY A 29 5.35 -12.55 3.41
CA GLY A 29 5.00 -12.91 2.05
C GLY A 29 5.77 -14.11 1.51
N ALA A 30 5.47 -14.46 0.27
CA ALA A 30 6.10 -15.54 -0.46
C ALA A 30 6.25 -15.18 -1.95
N VAL A 31 7.26 -15.75 -2.60
CA VAL A 31 7.45 -15.55 -4.05
C VAL A 31 6.40 -16.38 -4.81
N SER A 32 5.64 -15.72 -5.68
CA SER A 32 4.65 -16.33 -6.56
C SER A 32 4.54 -15.57 -7.88
N ASN A 33 4.58 -16.29 -9.00
CA ASN A 33 4.42 -15.73 -10.34
C ASN A 33 5.30 -14.48 -10.64
N GLY A 34 6.55 -14.49 -10.16
CA GLY A 34 7.50 -13.41 -10.38
C GLY A 34 7.34 -12.19 -9.46
N TYR A 35 6.49 -12.28 -8.45
CA TYR A 35 6.30 -11.26 -7.41
C TYR A 35 6.64 -11.83 -6.03
N TYR A 36 7.13 -10.98 -5.15
CA TYR A 36 7.01 -11.23 -3.72
C TYR A 36 5.62 -10.77 -3.27
N VAL A 37 4.80 -11.69 -2.75
CA VAL A 37 3.38 -11.46 -2.48
C VAL A 37 3.15 -11.26 -0.99
N ILE A 38 2.54 -10.14 -0.62
CA ILE A 38 2.09 -9.83 0.74
C ILE A 38 0.56 -9.80 0.75
N ASN A 39 -0.05 -10.50 1.73
CA ASN A 39 -1.48 -10.44 1.95
C ASN A 39 -1.79 -9.59 3.19
N VAL A 40 -2.50 -8.49 3.01
CA VAL A 40 -3.04 -7.66 4.09
C VAL A 40 -4.42 -8.21 4.45
N THR A 41 -4.49 -8.90 5.58
CA THR A 41 -5.68 -9.63 6.01
C THR A 41 -6.69 -8.75 6.75
N LYS A 42 -7.97 -9.17 6.79
CA LYS A 42 -8.98 -8.53 7.62
C LYS A 42 -8.61 -8.49 9.09
N SER A 43 -7.91 -9.52 9.58
CA SER A 43 -7.45 -9.59 10.97
C SER A 43 -6.45 -8.49 11.28
N GLU A 44 -5.47 -8.27 10.42
CA GLU A 44 -4.48 -7.18 10.57
C GLU A 44 -5.15 -5.81 10.50
N ILE A 45 -6.06 -5.60 9.55
CA ILE A 45 -6.83 -4.35 9.44
C ILE A 45 -7.65 -4.09 10.70
N SER A 46 -8.28 -5.13 11.27
CA SER A 46 -9.10 -5.00 12.47
C SER A 46 -8.28 -4.75 13.74
N SER A 47 -7.07 -5.27 13.81
CA SER A 47 -6.17 -5.11 14.96
C SER A 47 -5.43 -3.78 14.99
N THR A 48 -5.33 -3.11 13.83
CA THR A 48 -4.61 -1.84 13.67
C THR A 48 -5.50 -0.76 13.06
N SER A 49 -5.48 -0.66 11.74
CA SER A 49 -6.37 0.12 10.88
C SER A 49 -6.07 -0.24 9.42
N ALA A 50 -6.98 0.10 8.50
CA ALA A 50 -6.71 -0.11 7.07
C ALA A 50 -5.48 0.67 6.60
N TYR A 51 -5.31 1.91 7.06
CA TYR A 51 -4.10 2.68 6.75
C TYR A 51 -2.84 1.96 7.24
N ALA A 52 -2.77 1.62 8.53
CA ALA A 52 -1.55 1.06 9.11
C ALA A 52 -1.18 -0.30 8.48
N ALA A 53 -2.17 -1.19 8.28
CA ALA A 53 -1.94 -2.50 7.70
C ALA A 53 -1.49 -2.42 6.23
N ILE A 54 -2.18 -1.62 5.40
CA ILE A 54 -1.84 -1.48 3.99
C ILE A 54 -0.51 -0.73 3.83
N GLN A 55 -0.30 0.36 4.58
CA GLN A 55 0.93 1.14 4.48
C GLN A 55 2.15 0.31 4.91
N SER A 56 2.06 -0.49 5.96
CA SER A 56 3.15 -1.38 6.36
C SER A 56 3.59 -2.33 5.25
N ALA A 57 2.65 -2.88 4.47
CA ALA A 57 2.97 -3.72 3.32
C ALA A 57 3.59 -2.93 2.15
N LEU A 58 3.15 -1.68 1.95
CA LEU A 58 3.71 -0.78 0.94
C LEU A 58 5.10 -0.27 1.33
N ASP A 59 5.37 -0.06 2.62
CA ASP A 59 6.68 0.32 3.15
C ASP A 59 7.68 -0.84 3.01
N GLU A 60 7.26 -2.08 3.27
CA GLU A 60 8.07 -3.27 3.01
C GLU A 60 8.41 -3.40 1.51
N ALA A 61 7.45 -3.09 0.64
CA ALA A 61 7.70 -3.04 -0.80
C ALA A 61 8.67 -1.91 -1.17
N GLN A 62 8.58 -0.74 -0.55
CA GLN A 62 9.52 0.36 -0.77
C GLN A 62 10.97 -0.05 -0.47
N GLU A 63 11.18 -0.76 0.62
CA GLU A 63 12.49 -1.16 1.08
C GLU A 63 13.13 -2.29 0.25
N ASN A 64 12.30 -3.20 -0.30
CA ASN A 64 12.79 -4.47 -0.82
C ASN A 64 12.45 -4.74 -2.30
N ALA A 65 11.47 -4.05 -2.89
CA ALA A 65 11.06 -4.33 -4.26
C ALA A 65 12.11 -3.87 -5.27
N THR A 66 12.42 -4.76 -6.21
CA THR A 66 13.31 -4.50 -7.33
C THR A 66 12.60 -4.75 -8.66
N THR A 67 13.23 -4.38 -9.77
CA THR A 67 12.71 -4.71 -11.10
C THR A 67 12.65 -6.22 -11.34
N ASP A 68 13.59 -6.97 -10.79
CA ASP A 68 13.68 -8.42 -10.96
C ASP A 68 12.75 -9.18 -10.00
N LEU A 69 12.46 -8.59 -8.84
CA LEU A 69 11.51 -9.11 -7.87
C LEU A 69 10.57 -8.00 -7.39
N PRO A 70 9.56 -7.64 -8.19
CA PRO A 70 8.56 -6.67 -7.77
C PRO A 70 7.65 -7.24 -6.66
N TYR A 71 7.04 -6.35 -5.90
CA TYR A 71 6.14 -6.71 -4.81
C TYR A 71 4.68 -6.61 -5.24
N LYS A 72 3.87 -7.54 -4.77
CA LYS A 72 2.43 -7.53 -4.97
C LYS A 72 1.70 -7.57 -3.63
N VAL A 73 0.99 -6.50 -3.32
CA VAL A 73 0.23 -6.35 -2.08
C VAL A 73 -1.24 -6.62 -2.38
N PHE A 74 -1.79 -7.67 -1.80
CA PHE A 74 -3.22 -7.98 -1.83
C PHE A 74 -3.87 -7.51 -0.54
N VAL A 75 -5.00 -6.84 -0.67
CA VAL A 75 -5.82 -6.45 0.48
C VAL A 75 -7.11 -7.27 0.46
N ASP A 76 -7.43 -7.91 1.57
CA ASP A 76 -8.66 -8.68 1.71
C ASP A 76 -9.90 -7.85 1.36
N PRO A 77 -10.84 -8.39 0.57
CA PRO A 77 -12.06 -7.70 0.19
C PRO A 77 -12.86 -7.20 1.40
N GLY A 78 -13.30 -5.94 1.35
CA GLY A 78 -14.04 -5.33 2.46
C GLY A 78 -14.30 -3.85 2.27
N LYS A 79 -14.96 -3.24 3.27
CA LYS A 79 -15.18 -1.79 3.32
C LYS A 79 -14.42 -1.23 4.51
N TYR A 80 -13.48 -0.35 4.23
CA TYR A 80 -12.55 0.16 5.22
C TYR A 80 -12.52 1.69 5.24
N SER A 81 -12.41 2.24 6.45
CA SER A 81 -12.11 3.66 6.65
C SER A 81 -10.63 3.91 6.47
N LEU A 82 -10.27 4.85 5.59
CA LEU A 82 -8.89 5.28 5.40
C LEU A 82 -8.64 6.54 6.22
N THR A 83 -7.84 6.42 7.25
CA THR A 83 -7.59 7.50 8.23
C THR A 83 -6.46 8.44 7.80
N GLN A 84 -5.58 8.00 6.92
CA GLN A 84 -4.47 8.75 6.34
C GLN A 84 -4.26 8.35 4.88
N GLY A 85 -3.50 9.16 4.13
CA GLY A 85 -3.17 8.87 2.75
C GLY A 85 -2.07 7.83 2.61
N LEU A 86 -2.29 6.86 1.74
CA LEU A 86 -1.31 5.84 1.41
C LEU A 86 -0.18 6.42 0.54
N ARG A 87 0.98 5.79 0.63
CA ARG A 87 2.14 6.02 -0.23
C ARG A 87 2.50 4.74 -0.95
N ILE A 88 2.73 4.85 -2.26
CA ILE A 88 3.15 3.73 -3.09
C ILE A 88 4.43 4.08 -3.84
N TYR A 89 5.28 3.10 -4.06
CA TYR A 89 6.63 3.29 -4.56
C TYR A 89 6.92 2.37 -5.74
N SER A 90 8.12 2.48 -6.31
CA SER A 90 8.51 1.74 -7.50
C SER A 90 8.36 0.22 -7.35
N ASN A 91 8.12 -0.46 -8.46
CA ASN A 91 8.05 -1.93 -8.56
C ASN A 91 6.98 -2.56 -7.65
N THR A 92 5.87 -1.85 -7.44
CA THR A 92 4.79 -2.28 -6.54
C THR A 92 3.47 -2.43 -7.30
N TYR A 93 2.81 -3.57 -7.09
CA TYR A 93 1.46 -3.86 -7.55
C TYR A 93 0.51 -3.90 -6.34
N LEU A 94 -0.40 -2.93 -6.23
CA LEU A 94 -1.43 -2.90 -5.20
C LEU A 94 -2.74 -3.45 -5.75
N CYS A 95 -3.20 -4.59 -5.23
CA CYS A 95 -4.44 -5.24 -5.62
C CYS A 95 -5.54 -4.99 -4.57
N LEU A 96 -6.59 -4.30 -4.99
CA LEU A 96 -7.74 -3.90 -4.18
C LEU A 96 -9.06 -4.47 -4.71
N THR A 97 -9.03 -5.64 -5.33
CA THR A 97 -10.24 -6.29 -5.84
C THR A 97 -11.25 -6.53 -4.72
N GLY A 98 -12.47 -5.99 -4.86
CA GLY A 98 -13.53 -6.11 -3.85
C GLY A 98 -13.34 -5.22 -2.61
N VAL A 99 -12.36 -4.30 -2.62
CA VAL A 99 -12.08 -3.37 -1.53
C VAL A 99 -12.78 -2.04 -1.77
N THR A 100 -13.40 -1.49 -0.73
CA THR A 100 -13.84 -0.08 -0.69
C THR A 100 -13.03 0.65 0.37
N LEU A 101 -12.28 1.67 -0.04
CA LEU A 101 -11.62 2.61 0.85
C LEU A 101 -12.44 3.89 0.92
N THR A 102 -12.86 4.25 2.13
CA THR A 102 -13.62 5.50 2.37
C THR A 102 -12.76 6.45 3.19
N ARG A 103 -12.51 7.62 2.66
CA ARG A 103 -11.74 8.67 3.32
C ARG A 103 -12.51 9.24 4.51
N ASN A 104 -11.82 9.53 5.61
CA ASN A 104 -12.43 10.21 6.74
C ASN A 104 -12.89 11.61 6.34
N LYS A 105 -14.11 11.97 6.73
CA LYS A 105 -14.68 13.27 6.41
C LYS A 105 -13.92 14.40 7.09
N GLY A 106 -13.69 15.49 6.35
CA GLY A 106 -12.95 16.66 6.84
C GLY A 106 -11.44 16.49 6.87
N SER A 107 -10.90 15.38 6.39
CA SER A 107 -9.46 15.16 6.30
C SER A 107 -8.84 15.91 5.11
N ASN A 108 -7.52 16.14 5.17
CA ASN A 108 -6.78 16.85 4.12
C ASN A 108 -5.55 16.04 3.65
N TYR A 109 -5.80 14.95 2.93
CA TYR A 109 -4.76 14.14 2.31
C TYR A 109 -5.28 13.53 1.01
N ASN A 110 -4.39 13.16 0.08
CA ASN A 110 -4.74 12.29 -1.03
C ASN A 110 -4.95 10.87 -0.49
N MET A 111 -5.93 10.11 -1.01
CA MET A 111 -6.13 8.73 -0.54
C MET A 111 -4.92 7.85 -0.86
N ILE A 112 -4.30 8.07 -2.04
CA ILE A 112 -3.00 7.51 -2.37
C ILE A 112 -2.18 8.49 -3.20
N LYS A 113 -0.88 8.53 -2.95
CA LYS A 113 0.10 9.30 -3.71
C LYS A 113 1.32 8.44 -4.01
N VAL A 114 1.91 8.61 -5.18
CA VAL A 114 3.23 8.05 -5.49
C VAL A 114 4.31 8.87 -4.78
N GLY A 115 5.22 8.17 -4.10
CA GLY A 115 6.36 8.76 -3.41
C GLY A 115 6.03 9.50 -2.12
N ASP A 116 7.06 10.08 -1.53
CA ASP A 116 6.98 10.77 -0.24
C ASP A 116 6.28 12.13 -0.32
N SER A 117 5.88 12.65 0.85
CA SER A 117 5.21 13.95 0.95
C SER A 117 6.10 15.11 0.53
N ASN A 118 7.38 15.02 0.86
CA ASN A 118 8.40 16.05 0.65
C ASN A 118 9.37 15.65 -0.46
N ASP A 119 8.90 14.84 -1.40
CA ASP A 119 9.72 14.37 -2.51
C ASP A 119 10.20 15.53 -3.38
N THR A 120 11.51 15.61 -3.55
CA THR A 120 12.22 16.61 -4.37
C THR A 120 12.86 15.99 -5.61
N HIS A 121 12.58 14.71 -5.90
CA HIS A 121 13.12 14.06 -7.08
C HIS A 121 12.62 14.73 -8.36
N SER A 122 13.53 14.92 -9.29
CA SER A 122 13.22 15.42 -10.63
C SER A 122 13.11 14.28 -11.63
N GLY A 123 12.43 14.54 -12.75
CA GLY A 123 12.25 13.56 -13.81
C GLY A 123 11.23 12.47 -13.47
N TYR A 124 11.42 11.30 -14.07
CA TYR A 124 10.53 10.14 -13.91
C TYR A 124 11.14 9.14 -12.91
N TYR A 125 11.18 9.53 -11.65
CA TYR A 125 11.90 8.82 -10.60
C TYR A 125 11.24 7.50 -10.21
N TYR A 126 9.92 7.52 -9.96
CA TYR A 126 9.18 6.31 -9.59
C TYR A 126 8.70 5.56 -10.83
N GLN A 127 8.76 4.22 -10.79
CA GLN A 127 8.48 3.41 -11.96
C GLN A 127 7.81 2.06 -11.65
N ASN A 128 7.16 1.49 -12.68
CA ASN A 128 6.60 0.13 -12.62
C ASN A 128 5.60 -0.03 -11.47
N ILE A 129 4.59 0.85 -11.41
CA ILE A 129 3.57 0.82 -10.37
C ILE A 129 2.23 0.43 -10.99
N THR A 130 1.54 -0.52 -10.37
CA THR A 130 0.17 -0.88 -10.73
C THR A 130 -0.75 -0.71 -9.54
N ILE A 131 -1.87 0.00 -9.74
CA ILE A 131 -2.99 0.08 -8.82
C ILE A 131 -4.17 -0.61 -9.50
N ASP A 132 -4.60 -1.75 -8.97
CA ASP A 132 -5.63 -2.59 -9.56
C ASP A 132 -6.84 -2.73 -8.64
N GLY A 133 -7.96 -2.18 -9.08
CA GLY A 133 -9.22 -2.27 -8.36
C GLY A 133 -9.42 -1.18 -7.32
N GLY A 134 -10.38 -1.45 -6.46
CA GLY A 134 -10.79 -0.57 -5.37
C GLY A 134 -11.86 0.44 -5.75
N ILE A 135 -12.76 0.68 -4.78
CA ILE A 135 -13.62 1.86 -4.77
C ILE A 135 -12.98 2.89 -3.85
N TRP A 136 -12.49 3.96 -4.44
CA TRP A 136 -11.84 5.09 -3.77
C TRP A 136 -12.87 6.18 -3.52
N ASN A 137 -13.49 6.15 -2.33
CA ASN A 137 -14.57 7.04 -1.97
C ASN A 137 -14.07 8.23 -1.15
N GLU A 138 -14.02 9.40 -1.77
CA GLU A 138 -13.60 10.67 -1.14
C GLU A 138 -14.58 11.17 -0.06
N ASN A 139 -15.76 10.58 0.05
CA ASN A 139 -16.74 10.91 1.11
C ASN A 139 -17.09 12.41 1.17
N GLY A 140 -17.13 13.07 0.03
CA GLY A 140 -17.43 14.50 -0.08
C GLY A 140 -16.30 15.42 0.37
N ASN A 141 -15.08 14.93 0.48
CA ASN A 141 -13.91 15.77 0.74
C ASN A 141 -13.45 16.50 -0.53
N SER A 142 -12.71 17.58 -0.34
CA SER A 142 -12.23 18.47 -1.40
C SER A 142 -10.72 18.33 -1.66
N ASN A 143 -10.24 17.11 -1.74
CA ASN A 143 -8.86 16.82 -2.12
C ASN A 143 -8.82 15.73 -3.18
N THR A 144 -7.70 15.55 -3.85
CA THR A 144 -7.53 14.56 -4.92
C THR A 144 -7.44 13.15 -4.34
N ALA A 145 -8.23 12.21 -4.87
CA ALA A 145 -8.19 10.82 -4.42
C ALA A 145 -6.85 10.17 -4.76
N ILE A 146 -6.47 10.17 -6.03
CA ILE A 146 -5.23 9.56 -6.52
C ILE A 146 -4.33 10.62 -7.14
N LYS A 147 -3.09 10.73 -6.64
CA LYS A 147 -2.08 11.65 -7.15
C LYS A 147 -0.85 10.89 -7.64
N ILE A 148 -0.55 11.04 -8.94
CA ILE A 148 0.55 10.38 -9.64
C ILE A 148 1.41 11.45 -10.31
N CYS A 149 2.63 11.64 -9.81
CA CYS A 149 3.56 12.63 -10.33
C CYS A 149 4.98 12.06 -10.41
N HIS A 150 5.78 12.56 -11.36
CA HIS A 150 7.20 12.18 -11.54
C HIS A 150 7.44 10.68 -11.72
N THR A 151 6.61 10.04 -12.56
CA THR A 151 6.61 8.58 -12.71
C THR A 151 6.83 8.13 -14.15
N GLN A 152 7.16 6.86 -14.31
CA GLN A 152 7.13 6.16 -15.59
C GLN A 152 6.53 4.76 -15.46
N ASN A 153 5.87 4.30 -16.53
CA ASN A 153 5.27 2.97 -16.60
C ASN A 153 4.30 2.68 -15.43
N ILE A 154 3.22 3.48 -15.40
CA ILE A 154 2.19 3.37 -14.35
C ILE A 154 0.91 2.79 -14.95
N THR A 155 0.26 1.91 -14.21
CA THR A 155 -1.08 1.40 -14.57
C THR A 155 -2.06 1.63 -13.43
N LEU A 156 -3.18 2.28 -13.75
CA LEU A 156 -4.39 2.29 -12.93
C LEU A 156 -5.46 1.52 -13.67
N MET A 157 -5.99 0.46 -13.06
CA MET A 157 -7.03 -0.34 -13.71
C MET A 157 -8.11 -0.83 -12.76
N ASN A 158 -9.30 -1.09 -13.33
CA ASN A 158 -10.45 -1.67 -12.62
C ASN A 158 -10.92 -0.87 -11.39
N ALA A 159 -10.59 0.40 -11.30
CA ALA A 159 -10.84 1.25 -10.14
C ALA A 159 -12.07 2.14 -10.33
N THR A 160 -12.78 2.42 -9.24
CA THR A 160 -13.82 3.46 -9.18
C THR A 160 -13.37 4.56 -8.24
N LEU A 161 -13.25 5.79 -8.75
CA LEU A 161 -12.95 6.99 -7.97
C LEU A 161 -14.23 7.82 -7.87
N LYS A 162 -14.65 8.21 -6.66
CA LYS A 162 -15.94 8.87 -6.50
C LYS A 162 -16.07 9.78 -5.29
N ASN A 163 -17.17 10.57 -5.30
CA ASN A 163 -17.63 11.43 -4.21
C ASN A 163 -16.61 12.51 -3.81
N CYS A 164 -15.87 13.06 -4.76
CA CYS A 164 -15.03 14.22 -4.54
C CYS A 164 -15.85 15.51 -4.61
N SER A 165 -15.55 16.47 -3.73
CA SER A 165 -16.19 17.79 -3.70
C SER A 165 -15.17 18.87 -3.98
N ASN A 166 -15.42 19.72 -4.99
CA ASN A 166 -14.57 20.89 -5.32
C ASN A 166 -13.08 20.60 -5.59
N SER A 167 -12.72 19.39 -5.98
CA SER A 167 -11.36 19.00 -6.34
C SER A 167 -11.37 17.93 -7.43
N HIS A 168 -10.22 17.34 -7.72
CA HIS A 168 -10.06 16.33 -8.76
C HIS A 168 -10.20 14.93 -8.15
N LEU A 169 -10.82 14.00 -8.88
CA LEU A 169 -10.76 12.58 -8.53
C LEU A 169 -9.35 12.01 -8.73
N MET A 170 -8.63 12.53 -9.73
CA MET A 170 -7.28 12.11 -10.04
C MET A 170 -6.43 13.28 -10.53
N GLU A 171 -5.17 13.32 -10.13
CA GLU A 171 -4.15 14.25 -10.62
C GLU A 171 -2.97 13.48 -11.18
N ILE A 172 -2.60 13.81 -12.42
CA ILE A 172 -1.48 13.20 -13.15
C ILE A 172 -0.61 14.34 -13.66
N ALA A 173 0.67 14.34 -13.28
CA ALA A 173 1.60 15.38 -13.73
C ALA A 173 3.03 14.85 -13.87
N GLY A 174 3.68 15.18 -15.01
CA GLY A 174 5.08 14.80 -15.26
C GLY A 174 5.30 13.30 -15.30
N ASN A 175 4.51 12.58 -16.11
CA ASN A 175 4.60 11.13 -16.22
C ASN A 175 5.02 10.71 -17.64
N ASN A 176 5.74 9.60 -17.72
CA ASN A 176 6.14 8.95 -18.95
C ASN A 176 5.53 7.54 -19.03
N GLY A 177 4.49 7.37 -19.83
CA GLY A 177 3.77 6.10 -19.93
C GLY A 177 2.84 5.84 -18.75
N ILE A 178 1.58 6.29 -18.90
CA ILE A 178 0.50 5.95 -17.98
C ILE A 178 -0.60 5.21 -18.73
N THR A 179 -1.11 4.13 -18.14
CA THR A 179 -2.27 3.38 -18.61
C THR A 179 -3.41 3.51 -17.61
N ILE A 180 -4.57 3.99 -18.09
CA ILE A 180 -5.81 4.00 -17.31
C ILE A 180 -6.79 3.10 -18.03
N GLN A 181 -7.22 2.02 -17.39
CA GLN A 181 -8.03 0.99 -18.02
C GLN A 181 -9.18 0.53 -17.13
N ASN A 182 -10.39 0.42 -17.70
CA ASN A 182 -11.59 -0.06 -16.99
C ASN A 182 -11.87 0.73 -15.68
N CYS A 183 -11.62 2.03 -15.68
CA CYS A 183 -11.84 2.89 -14.54
C CYS A 183 -13.16 3.66 -14.67
N ASN A 184 -13.81 3.89 -13.52
CA ASN A 184 -15.00 4.70 -13.41
C ASN A 184 -14.72 5.93 -12.54
N PHE A 185 -15.00 7.13 -13.08
CA PHE A 185 -14.89 8.41 -12.38
C PHE A 185 -16.30 8.97 -12.22
N ALA A 186 -16.79 9.03 -10.98
CA ALA A 186 -18.21 9.29 -10.71
C ALA A 186 -18.43 10.25 -9.53
N ASP A 187 -19.66 10.77 -9.43
CA ASP A 187 -20.19 11.47 -8.28
C ASP A 187 -19.32 12.64 -7.81
N GLN A 188 -18.80 13.43 -8.75
CA GLN A 188 -18.12 14.66 -8.40
C GLN A 188 -19.13 15.75 -8.13
N ALA A 189 -19.13 16.29 -6.89
CA ALA A 189 -19.99 17.40 -6.50
C ALA A 189 -19.22 18.72 -6.69
N LEU A 190 -19.82 19.64 -7.44
CA LEU A 190 -19.39 21.03 -7.51
C LEU A 190 -20.02 21.81 -6.34
N SER A 191 -19.35 22.81 -5.81
CA SER A 191 -20.00 23.77 -4.91
C SER A 191 -21.11 24.50 -5.67
N THR A 192 -22.17 24.85 -4.98
CA THR A 192 -23.30 25.61 -5.56
C THR A 192 -22.90 26.99 -6.10
N SER A 193 -21.74 27.49 -5.72
CA SER A 193 -21.14 28.75 -6.20
C SER A 193 -20.13 28.55 -7.34
N ALA A 194 -19.73 27.32 -7.66
CA ALA A 194 -18.80 27.06 -8.72
C ALA A 194 -19.50 27.08 -10.09
N LYS A 195 -18.89 27.76 -11.07
CA LYS A 195 -19.28 27.56 -12.46
C LYS A 195 -19.02 26.08 -12.83
N PRO A 196 -19.83 25.49 -13.71
CA PRO A 196 -19.53 24.12 -14.18
C PRO A 196 -18.15 24.13 -14.85
N TYR A 197 -17.21 23.39 -14.26
CA TYR A 197 -15.95 23.11 -14.91
C TYR A 197 -16.12 21.91 -15.82
N THR A 198 -15.86 22.11 -17.11
CA THR A 198 -15.57 20.99 -17.99
C THR A 198 -14.16 20.52 -17.64
N TYR A 199 -14.03 19.36 -17.00
CA TYR A 199 -12.74 18.77 -16.77
C TYR A 199 -12.23 18.17 -18.08
N GLU A 200 -11.31 18.86 -18.72
CA GLU A 200 -10.43 18.21 -19.67
C GLU A 200 -9.36 17.48 -18.85
N ALA A 201 -9.27 16.17 -19.03
CA ALA A 201 -8.11 15.44 -18.55
C ALA A 201 -6.91 15.95 -19.35
N LYS A 202 -6.11 16.84 -18.77
CA LYS A 202 -4.82 17.19 -19.36
C LYS A 202 -3.86 16.04 -19.09
N ILE A 203 -3.75 15.18 -20.07
CA ILE A 203 -2.68 14.20 -20.17
C ILE A 203 -1.51 14.96 -20.79
N GLY A 204 -0.54 15.31 -19.95
CA GLY A 204 0.70 15.96 -20.36
C GLY A 204 1.84 14.96 -20.47
#